data_52b990c4cb33f26ad95ea28366f50db0
#
_entry.id   52b990c4cb33f26ad95ea28366f50db0
#
_cell.length_a   1.000
_cell.length_b   1.000
_cell.length_c   1.000
_cell.angle_alpha   90.00
_cell.angle_beta   90.00
_cell.angle_gamma   90.00
#
_symmetry.space_group_name_H-M   'P 1'
#
loop_
_entity.id
_entity.type
_entity.pdbx_description
1 polymer ?
#
loop_
_entity_poly.entity_id
_entity_poly.type
_entity_poly.pdbx_seq_one_letter_code
_entity_poly.pdbx_strand_id
1 'polypeptide(L)'
;MRTVAVIGPGRVGGSLAIALQRRGERVRAVAGREGSTSLDAFARLVPDAEVRPLEAVADGVDLVLVCTPDDVVGDTARRVAAADGVTEGQRWVHTSGGHGIGVLSPVVAAGGRVAACHPAMTFPDPVAGADHLGGASWAVSATDADLGWAHDLVVDLGGAPVTVHDHDRTLYHAALAVGSNATTAVVTMARDLLLGAGIEDPAAFLGPLVTASAMGGATRGVDALTGPVRRGDAGTVAGHLDELAVSFPEAVGTYVALADLVLLQALRAGLDPGRADTVRRTLDGHRT
;
A
#
# COMPACT_ATOMS: atom_id res chain seq x y z
N MET A 1 -2.62 -29.58 -1.73
CA MET A 1 -1.48 -28.98 -0.97
C MET A 1 -0.44 -28.58 -2.00
N ARG A 2 -0.26 -27.27 -2.20
CA ARG A 2 0.74 -26.71 -3.12
C ARG A 2 2.06 -26.54 -2.38
N THR A 3 3.15 -26.63 -3.13
CA THR A 3 4.48 -26.23 -2.65
C THR A 3 4.76 -24.79 -3.07
N VAL A 4 5.29 -23.98 -2.15
CA VAL A 4 5.45 -22.53 -2.34
C VAL A 4 6.90 -22.10 -2.09
N ALA A 5 7.39 -21.21 -2.93
CA ALA A 5 8.62 -20.45 -2.67
C ALA A 5 8.29 -18.97 -2.47
N VAL A 6 9.09 -18.31 -1.61
CA VAL A 6 8.98 -16.87 -1.34
C VAL A 6 10.28 -16.18 -1.69
N ILE A 7 10.23 -15.20 -2.57
CA ILE A 7 11.34 -14.29 -2.89
C ILE A 7 11.03 -12.94 -2.25
N GLY A 8 11.89 -12.50 -1.33
CA GLY A 8 11.65 -11.30 -0.54
C GLY A 8 10.90 -11.58 0.76
N PRO A 9 11.60 -12.13 1.78
CA PRO A 9 11.02 -12.53 3.07
C PRO A 9 10.77 -11.34 4.01
N GLY A 10 10.29 -10.22 3.46
CA GLY A 10 9.91 -9.04 4.21
C GLY A 10 8.54 -9.20 4.89
N ARG A 11 7.93 -8.05 5.27
CA ARG A 11 6.62 -8.07 5.94
C ARG A 11 5.55 -8.75 5.10
N VAL A 12 5.45 -8.41 3.82
CA VAL A 12 4.46 -9.01 2.89
C VAL A 12 4.74 -10.50 2.67
N GLY A 13 5.97 -10.84 2.25
CA GLY A 13 6.34 -12.24 1.99
C GLY A 13 6.19 -13.13 3.21
N GLY A 14 6.57 -12.64 4.39
CA GLY A 14 6.36 -13.35 5.66
C GLY A 14 4.88 -13.54 5.99
N SER A 15 4.05 -12.51 5.82
CA SER A 15 2.60 -12.61 6.07
C SER A 15 1.95 -13.64 5.15
N LEU A 16 2.27 -13.61 3.86
CA LEU A 16 1.72 -14.56 2.90
C LEU A 16 2.18 -15.98 3.18
N ALA A 17 3.45 -16.18 3.55
CA ALA A 17 3.97 -17.48 3.94
C ALA A 17 3.22 -18.07 5.13
N ILE A 18 3.04 -17.27 6.20
CA ILE A 18 2.28 -17.69 7.40
C ILE A 18 0.83 -18.02 7.03
N ALA A 19 0.17 -17.16 6.25
CA ALA A 19 -1.22 -17.36 5.85
C ALA A 19 -1.40 -18.64 5.02
N LEU A 20 -0.48 -18.94 4.10
CA LEU A 20 -0.50 -20.15 3.29
C LEU A 20 -0.26 -21.40 4.14
N GLN A 21 0.69 -21.37 5.07
CA GLN A 21 0.92 -22.51 6.00
C GLN A 21 -0.31 -22.79 6.86
N ARG A 22 -0.99 -21.77 7.38
CA ARG A 22 -2.22 -21.92 8.18
C ARG A 22 -3.36 -22.60 7.39
N ARG A 23 -3.26 -22.58 6.05
CA ARG A 23 -4.22 -23.23 5.12
C ARG A 23 -3.74 -24.59 4.62
N GLY A 24 -2.64 -25.10 5.17
CA GLY A 24 -2.09 -26.39 4.85
C GLY A 24 -1.20 -26.43 3.61
N GLU A 25 -0.82 -25.26 3.06
CA GLU A 25 0.17 -25.20 1.98
C GLU A 25 1.60 -25.35 2.54
N ARG A 26 2.52 -25.87 1.76
CA ARG A 26 3.89 -26.08 2.17
C ARG A 26 4.81 -24.99 1.63
N VAL A 27 5.23 -24.07 2.47
CA VAL A 27 6.31 -23.14 2.12
C VAL A 27 7.64 -23.90 2.20
N ARG A 28 8.20 -24.22 1.02
CA ARG A 28 9.37 -25.10 0.87
C ARG A 28 10.69 -24.35 0.77
N ALA A 29 10.67 -23.18 0.14
CA ALA A 29 11.89 -22.42 -0.14
C ALA A 29 11.71 -20.93 0.09
N VAL A 30 12.79 -20.28 0.43
CA VAL A 30 12.86 -18.81 0.53
C VAL A 30 14.17 -18.30 -0.03
N ALA A 31 14.10 -17.17 -0.76
CA ALA A 31 15.27 -16.40 -1.16
C ALA A 31 15.15 -14.96 -0.69
N GLY A 32 16.23 -14.41 -0.19
CA GLY A 32 16.35 -13.04 0.28
C GLY A 32 17.79 -12.58 0.22
N ARG A 33 18.00 -11.31 0.55
CA ARG A 33 19.37 -10.79 0.65
C ARG A 33 20.10 -11.48 1.80
N GLU A 34 21.25 -12.05 1.51
CA GLU A 34 22.10 -12.72 2.49
C GLU A 34 22.40 -11.81 3.70
N GLY A 35 22.34 -12.35 4.91
CA GLY A 35 22.57 -11.61 6.15
C GLY A 35 21.52 -10.57 6.49
N SER A 36 20.36 -10.55 5.82
CA SER A 36 19.29 -9.61 6.16
C SER A 36 18.49 -10.09 7.37
N THR A 37 18.16 -9.15 8.28
CA THR A 37 17.33 -9.42 9.45
C THR A 37 15.95 -9.98 9.09
N SER A 38 15.44 -9.67 7.90
CA SER A 38 14.16 -10.20 7.40
C SER A 38 14.25 -11.68 7.03
N LEU A 39 15.39 -12.14 6.49
CA LEU A 39 15.61 -13.56 6.20
C LEU A 39 15.71 -14.36 7.49
N ASP A 40 16.45 -13.86 8.49
CA ASP A 40 16.56 -14.48 9.81
C ASP A 40 15.22 -14.53 10.54
N ALA A 41 14.42 -13.48 10.45
CA ALA A 41 13.08 -13.44 11.02
C ALA A 41 12.15 -14.45 10.33
N PHE A 42 12.21 -14.53 9.00
CA PHE A 42 11.44 -15.49 8.22
C PHE A 42 11.78 -16.95 8.59
N ALA A 43 13.06 -17.28 8.73
CA ALA A 43 13.49 -18.64 9.11
C ALA A 43 12.95 -19.06 10.50
N ARG A 44 12.73 -18.12 11.41
CA ARG A 44 12.07 -18.40 12.71
C ARG A 44 10.56 -18.61 12.59
N LEU A 45 9.90 -17.91 11.66
CA LEU A 45 8.45 -17.99 11.45
C LEU A 45 8.04 -19.19 10.58
N VAL A 46 8.92 -19.59 9.67
CA VAL A 46 8.71 -20.65 8.68
C VAL A 46 9.92 -21.60 8.70
N PRO A 47 10.16 -22.35 9.79
CA PRO A 47 11.39 -23.11 10.01
C PRO A 47 11.60 -24.26 9.02
N ASP A 48 10.52 -24.74 8.37
CA ASP A 48 10.59 -25.80 7.36
C ASP A 48 10.98 -25.31 5.96
N ALA A 49 11.08 -23.99 5.76
CA ALA A 49 11.49 -23.42 4.48
C ALA A 49 13.02 -23.42 4.35
N GLU A 50 13.51 -24.02 3.28
CA GLU A 50 14.93 -24.01 2.93
C GLU A 50 15.35 -22.66 2.38
N VAL A 51 16.42 -22.08 2.91
CA VAL A 51 17.04 -20.88 2.32
C VAL A 51 17.83 -21.31 1.09
N ARG A 52 17.47 -20.77 -0.08
CA ARG A 52 18.10 -21.11 -1.35
C ARG A 52 18.68 -19.89 -2.05
N PRO A 53 19.69 -20.06 -2.90
CA PRO A 53 20.08 -19.04 -3.88
C PRO A 53 18.87 -18.62 -4.72
N LEU A 54 18.81 -17.34 -5.13
CA LEU A 54 17.70 -16.82 -5.91
C LEU A 54 17.42 -17.66 -7.16
N GLU A 55 18.47 -18.08 -7.86
CA GLU A 55 18.44 -18.80 -9.11
C GLU A 55 17.82 -20.22 -8.98
N ALA A 56 17.88 -20.80 -7.78
CA ALA A 56 17.34 -22.16 -7.49
C ALA A 56 16.11 -22.16 -6.59
N VAL A 57 15.59 -20.99 -6.20
CA VAL A 57 14.51 -20.89 -5.22
C VAL A 57 13.21 -21.52 -5.69
N ALA A 58 12.95 -21.49 -7.00
CA ALA A 58 11.74 -21.98 -7.61
C ALA A 58 11.76 -23.47 -7.97
N ASP A 59 12.88 -24.18 -7.71
CA ASP A 59 13.01 -25.60 -8.05
C ASP A 59 12.03 -26.48 -7.26
N GLY A 60 11.20 -27.21 -8.00
CA GLY A 60 10.26 -28.19 -7.45
C GLY A 60 9.17 -27.57 -6.58
N VAL A 61 8.73 -26.35 -6.89
CA VAL A 61 7.57 -25.70 -6.27
C VAL A 61 6.49 -25.37 -7.30
N ASP A 62 5.24 -25.31 -6.85
CA ASP A 62 4.06 -25.05 -7.70
C ASP A 62 3.79 -23.56 -7.85
N LEU A 63 4.11 -22.77 -6.83
CA LEU A 63 3.82 -21.34 -6.72
C LEU A 63 5.04 -20.57 -6.22
N VAL A 64 5.40 -19.51 -6.90
CA VAL A 64 6.46 -18.56 -6.49
C VAL A 64 5.85 -17.21 -6.18
N LEU A 65 6.06 -16.71 -4.97
CA LEU A 65 5.66 -15.38 -4.53
C LEU A 65 6.86 -14.44 -4.61
N VAL A 66 6.76 -13.39 -5.43
CA VAL A 66 7.77 -12.33 -5.55
C VAL A 66 7.30 -11.13 -4.74
N CYS A 67 7.84 -10.99 -3.54
CA CYS A 67 7.50 -9.96 -2.55
C CYS A 67 8.66 -8.99 -2.30
N THR A 68 9.49 -8.79 -3.31
CA THR A 68 10.60 -7.82 -3.30
C THR A 68 10.08 -6.39 -3.49
N PRO A 69 10.89 -5.35 -3.19
CA PRO A 69 10.57 -3.98 -3.59
C PRO A 69 10.30 -3.87 -5.09
N ASP A 70 9.46 -2.91 -5.46
CA ASP A 70 8.91 -2.77 -6.81
C ASP A 70 10.00 -2.64 -7.88
N ASP A 71 11.06 -1.88 -7.59
CA ASP A 71 12.18 -1.61 -8.49
C ASP A 71 13.03 -2.83 -8.83
N VAL A 72 12.95 -3.92 -8.06
CA VAL A 72 13.74 -5.14 -8.28
C VAL A 72 12.92 -6.36 -8.71
N VAL A 73 11.60 -6.26 -8.80
CA VAL A 73 10.73 -7.39 -9.23
C VAL A 73 11.14 -7.92 -10.60
N GLY A 74 11.34 -7.03 -11.58
CA GLY A 74 11.71 -7.42 -12.95
C GLY A 74 13.12 -8.01 -13.04
N ASP A 75 14.07 -7.49 -12.28
CA ASP A 75 15.42 -8.06 -12.21
C ASP A 75 15.42 -9.45 -11.58
N THR A 76 14.65 -9.62 -10.51
CA THR A 76 14.42 -10.91 -9.85
C THR A 76 13.91 -11.95 -10.85
N ALA A 77 12.85 -11.62 -11.58
CA ALA A 77 12.26 -12.50 -12.59
C ALA A 77 13.26 -12.89 -13.70
N ARG A 78 14.02 -11.90 -14.19
CA ARG A 78 15.04 -12.10 -15.23
C ARG A 78 16.16 -13.02 -14.76
N ARG A 79 16.66 -12.84 -13.54
CA ARG A 79 17.76 -13.65 -12.99
C ARG A 79 17.35 -15.11 -12.83
N VAL A 80 16.15 -15.38 -12.30
CA VAL A 80 15.68 -16.76 -12.15
C VAL A 80 15.43 -17.41 -13.51
N ALA A 81 14.79 -16.69 -14.44
CA ALA A 81 14.55 -17.21 -15.80
C ALA A 81 15.85 -17.49 -16.57
N ALA A 82 16.89 -16.62 -16.43
CA ALA A 82 18.17 -16.81 -17.08
C ALA A 82 18.99 -18.00 -16.53
N ALA A 83 18.66 -18.48 -15.35
CA ALA A 83 19.26 -19.65 -14.70
C ALA A 83 18.44 -20.95 -14.90
N ASP A 84 17.50 -20.95 -15.86
CA ASP A 84 16.56 -22.06 -16.10
C ASP A 84 15.72 -22.46 -14.85
N GLY A 85 15.57 -21.53 -13.91
CA GLY A 85 14.84 -21.76 -12.64
C GLY A 85 13.32 -21.70 -12.77
N VAL A 86 12.74 -21.56 -13.98
CA VAL A 86 11.30 -21.55 -14.23
C VAL A 86 10.88 -22.87 -14.84
N THR A 87 9.86 -23.51 -14.25
CA THR A 87 9.28 -24.74 -14.81
C THR A 87 8.03 -24.41 -15.64
N GLU A 88 7.80 -25.14 -16.72
CA GLU A 88 6.62 -25.01 -17.57
C GLU A 88 5.32 -25.10 -16.76
N GLY A 89 4.44 -24.11 -16.93
CA GLY A 89 3.18 -24.02 -16.22
C GLY A 89 3.26 -23.59 -14.74
N GLN A 90 4.45 -23.38 -14.18
CA GLN A 90 4.67 -22.91 -12.80
C GLN A 90 4.03 -21.53 -12.59
N ARG A 91 3.33 -21.34 -11.48
CA ARG A 91 2.61 -20.10 -11.17
C ARG A 91 3.51 -19.11 -10.44
N TRP A 92 3.57 -17.89 -10.94
CA TRP A 92 4.34 -16.79 -10.35
C TRP A 92 3.45 -15.61 -10.04
N VAL A 93 3.56 -15.08 -8.83
CA VAL A 93 2.78 -13.92 -8.38
C VAL A 93 3.71 -12.87 -7.80
N HIS A 94 3.61 -11.65 -8.26
CA HIS A 94 4.20 -10.52 -7.55
C HIS A 94 3.14 -9.72 -6.79
N THR A 95 3.59 -9.03 -5.73
CA THR A 95 2.71 -8.26 -4.84
C THR A 95 2.83 -6.75 -5.00
N SER A 96 3.53 -6.26 -6.03
CA SER A 96 3.60 -4.83 -6.33
C SER A 96 2.23 -4.25 -6.66
N GLY A 97 1.92 -3.08 -6.10
CA GLY A 97 0.69 -2.36 -6.40
C GLY A 97 0.73 -1.62 -7.72
N GLY A 98 1.91 -1.09 -8.10
CA GLY A 98 2.10 -0.24 -9.27
C GLY A 98 2.41 -0.98 -10.56
N HIS A 99 2.95 -2.22 -10.48
CA HIS A 99 3.31 -2.99 -11.66
C HIS A 99 2.19 -3.94 -12.09
N GLY A 100 2.01 -4.09 -13.42
CA GLY A 100 1.22 -5.14 -14.03
C GLY A 100 2.04 -6.42 -14.25
N ILE A 101 1.44 -7.41 -14.91
CA ILE A 101 2.10 -8.71 -15.18
C ILE A 101 3.30 -8.60 -16.10
N GLY A 102 3.42 -7.53 -16.89
CA GLY A 102 4.51 -7.33 -17.84
C GLY A 102 5.90 -7.35 -17.21
N VAL A 103 6.04 -7.01 -15.92
CA VAL A 103 7.30 -7.07 -15.18
C VAL A 103 7.82 -8.51 -15.02
N LEU A 104 6.92 -9.52 -15.12
CA LEU A 104 7.25 -10.95 -15.09
C LEU A 104 7.38 -11.55 -16.51
N SER A 105 7.48 -10.75 -17.58
CA SER A 105 7.65 -11.27 -18.95
C SER A 105 8.80 -12.26 -19.13
N PRO A 106 9.96 -12.20 -18.42
CA PRO A 106 10.98 -13.23 -18.49
C PRO A 106 10.48 -14.61 -18.03
N VAL A 107 9.60 -14.64 -17.02
CA VAL A 107 8.98 -15.89 -16.52
C VAL A 107 8.03 -16.46 -17.57
N VAL A 108 7.22 -15.61 -18.21
CA VAL A 108 6.32 -16.03 -19.30
C VAL A 108 7.10 -16.60 -20.47
N ALA A 109 8.20 -15.97 -20.87
CA ALA A 109 9.07 -16.45 -21.94
C ALA A 109 9.69 -17.82 -21.64
N ALA A 110 9.87 -18.16 -20.36
CA ALA A 110 10.36 -19.45 -19.89
C ALA A 110 9.24 -20.48 -19.61
N GLY A 111 7.99 -20.21 -20.01
CA GLY A 111 6.85 -21.12 -19.88
C GLY A 111 6.05 -21.01 -18.57
N GLY A 112 6.40 -20.08 -17.69
CA GLY A 112 5.66 -19.83 -16.45
C GLY A 112 4.35 -19.07 -16.66
N ARG A 113 3.42 -19.20 -15.72
CA ARG A 113 2.15 -18.48 -15.65
C ARG A 113 2.22 -17.39 -14.62
N VAL A 114 1.73 -16.19 -14.91
CA VAL A 114 1.97 -15.00 -14.08
C VAL A 114 0.70 -14.29 -13.66
N ALA A 115 0.73 -13.72 -12.45
CA ALA A 115 -0.28 -12.79 -11.97
C ALA A 115 0.36 -11.70 -11.09
N ALA A 116 -0.32 -10.58 -11.00
CA ALA A 116 -0.04 -9.51 -10.03
C ALA A 116 -1.19 -9.48 -9.02
N CYS A 117 -0.91 -9.77 -7.75
CA CYS A 117 -1.91 -9.81 -6.67
C CYS A 117 -1.46 -8.91 -5.53
N HIS A 118 -1.99 -7.68 -5.49
CA HIS A 118 -1.62 -6.69 -4.49
C HIS A 118 -2.70 -6.56 -3.41
N PRO A 119 -2.41 -6.89 -2.14
CA PRO A 119 -3.32 -6.67 -1.02
C PRO A 119 -3.36 -5.19 -0.65
N ALA A 120 -4.56 -4.58 -0.72
CA ALA A 120 -4.77 -3.16 -0.37
C ALA A 120 -4.84 -2.98 1.16
N MET A 121 -3.72 -3.20 1.85
CA MET A 121 -3.61 -3.10 3.30
C MET A 121 -2.20 -2.74 3.75
N THR A 122 -2.05 -2.39 5.02
CA THR A 122 -0.74 -2.19 5.65
C THR A 122 -0.23 -3.47 6.30
N PHE A 123 1.08 -3.64 6.32
CA PHE A 123 1.76 -4.78 6.92
C PHE A 123 2.72 -4.28 8.02
N PRO A 124 2.26 -4.15 9.28
CA PRO A 124 3.13 -3.69 10.38
C PRO A 124 4.25 -4.70 10.68
N ASP A 125 3.93 -5.99 10.69
CA ASP A 125 4.84 -7.11 10.81
C ASP A 125 4.24 -8.37 10.13
N PRO A 126 5.01 -9.47 9.97
CA PRO A 126 4.52 -10.66 9.28
C PRO A 126 3.33 -11.36 9.95
N VAL A 127 3.25 -11.38 11.29
CA VAL A 127 2.19 -12.08 12.02
C VAL A 127 0.89 -11.27 11.95
N ALA A 128 0.93 -9.99 12.33
CA ALA A 128 -0.21 -9.11 12.23
C ALA A 128 -0.71 -8.95 10.78
N GLY A 129 0.21 -8.90 9.81
CA GLY A 129 -0.14 -8.89 8.40
C GLY A 129 -0.90 -10.15 7.98
N ALA A 130 -0.47 -11.34 8.42
CA ALA A 130 -1.18 -12.60 8.16
C ALA A 130 -2.57 -12.65 8.79
N ASP A 131 -2.73 -12.08 9.99
CA ASP A 131 -4.02 -12.01 10.70
C ASP A 131 -5.03 -11.08 9.99
N HIS A 132 -4.55 -10.03 9.34
CA HIS A 132 -5.37 -9.01 8.67
C HIS A 132 -5.65 -9.28 7.18
N LEU A 133 -5.11 -10.36 6.59
CA LEU A 133 -5.40 -10.71 5.18
C LEU A 133 -6.88 -11.05 4.95
N GLY A 134 -7.55 -11.58 5.99
CA GLY A 134 -8.97 -11.91 5.91
C GLY A 134 -9.84 -10.68 5.65
N GLY A 135 -10.60 -10.70 4.53
CA GLY A 135 -11.47 -9.59 4.13
C GLY A 135 -10.77 -8.41 3.44
N ALA A 136 -9.44 -8.40 3.34
CA ALA A 136 -8.73 -7.38 2.57
C ALA A 136 -9.10 -7.46 1.09
N SER A 137 -9.29 -6.30 0.44
CA SER A 137 -9.44 -6.23 -1.02
C SER A 137 -8.09 -6.39 -1.69
N TRP A 138 -8.06 -7.15 -2.80
CA TRP A 138 -6.84 -7.39 -3.56
C TRP A 138 -7.02 -6.97 -5.01
N ALA A 139 -6.12 -6.14 -5.52
CA ALA A 139 -6.05 -5.88 -6.96
C ALA A 139 -5.36 -7.05 -7.66
N VAL A 140 -6.07 -7.68 -8.58
CA VAL A 140 -5.59 -8.83 -9.36
C VAL A 140 -5.50 -8.45 -10.82
N SER A 141 -4.31 -8.65 -11.42
CA SER A 141 -4.10 -8.59 -12.87
C SER A 141 -3.49 -9.92 -13.34
N ALA A 142 -4.03 -10.46 -14.41
CA ALA A 142 -3.55 -11.65 -15.07
C ALA A 142 -4.08 -11.67 -16.52
N THR A 143 -3.61 -12.61 -17.33
CA THR A 143 -4.28 -12.90 -18.60
C THR A 143 -5.64 -13.54 -18.36
N ASP A 144 -6.54 -13.51 -19.34
CA ASP A 144 -7.86 -14.17 -19.22
C ASP A 144 -7.75 -15.65 -18.84
N ALA A 145 -6.72 -16.33 -19.35
CA ALA A 145 -6.45 -17.73 -19.03
C ALA A 145 -5.96 -17.96 -17.61
N ASP A 146 -5.39 -16.94 -16.99
CA ASP A 146 -4.77 -17.01 -15.67
C ASP A 146 -5.60 -16.36 -14.55
N LEU A 147 -6.58 -15.54 -14.90
CA LEU A 147 -7.37 -14.77 -13.95
C LEU A 147 -8.09 -15.65 -12.92
N GLY A 148 -8.59 -16.81 -13.36
CA GLY A 148 -9.31 -17.75 -12.47
C GLY A 148 -8.44 -18.22 -11.30
N TRP A 149 -7.25 -18.79 -11.59
CA TRP A 149 -6.38 -19.28 -10.53
C TRP A 149 -5.80 -18.14 -9.64
N ALA A 150 -5.62 -16.95 -10.21
CA ALA A 150 -5.15 -15.81 -9.44
C ALA A 150 -6.21 -15.32 -8.44
N HIS A 151 -7.49 -15.30 -8.84
CA HIS A 151 -8.61 -15.04 -7.95
C HIS A 151 -8.73 -16.12 -6.87
N ASP A 152 -8.65 -17.41 -7.25
CA ASP A 152 -8.70 -18.52 -6.30
C ASP A 152 -7.61 -18.41 -5.23
N LEU A 153 -6.38 -18.04 -5.62
CA LEU A 153 -5.30 -17.81 -4.66
C LEU A 153 -5.65 -16.73 -3.63
N VAL A 154 -6.23 -15.62 -4.07
CA VAL A 154 -6.65 -14.52 -3.17
C VAL A 154 -7.77 -14.98 -2.23
N VAL A 155 -8.76 -15.71 -2.75
CA VAL A 155 -9.86 -16.29 -1.95
C VAL A 155 -9.30 -17.30 -0.94
N ASP A 156 -8.38 -18.17 -1.38
CA ASP A 156 -7.67 -19.09 -0.49
C ASP A 156 -6.92 -18.36 0.65
N LEU A 157 -6.43 -17.16 0.42
CA LEU A 157 -5.83 -16.30 1.44
C LEU A 157 -6.85 -15.55 2.30
N GLY A 158 -8.16 -15.70 2.01
CA GLY A 158 -9.26 -15.05 2.72
C GLY A 158 -9.54 -13.63 2.26
N GLY A 159 -8.88 -13.18 1.20
CA GLY A 159 -9.07 -11.85 0.62
C GLY A 159 -10.24 -11.80 -0.38
N ALA A 160 -10.61 -10.58 -0.77
CA ALA A 160 -11.62 -10.29 -1.79
C ALA A 160 -10.92 -9.82 -3.09
N PRO A 161 -10.85 -10.66 -4.14
CA PRO A 161 -10.18 -10.27 -5.38
C PRO A 161 -11.03 -9.28 -6.19
N VAL A 162 -10.37 -8.25 -6.71
CA VAL A 162 -10.93 -7.27 -7.64
C VAL A 162 -10.00 -7.21 -8.86
N THR A 163 -10.53 -7.44 -10.05
CA THR A 163 -9.72 -7.32 -11.26
C THR A 163 -9.37 -5.86 -11.53
N VAL A 164 -8.08 -5.58 -11.66
CA VAL A 164 -7.52 -4.30 -12.09
C VAL A 164 -6.69 -4.54 -13.32
N HIS A 165 -6.99 -3.84 -14.43
CA HIS A 165 -6.22 -4.01 -15.66
C HIS A 165 -4.81 -3.42 -15.51
N ASP A 166 -3.85 -3.99 -16.24
CA ASP A 166 -2.44 -3.57 -16.15
C ASP A 166 -2.23 -2.08 -16.38
N HIS A 167 -2.97 -1.48 -17.33
CA HIS A 167 -2.88 -0.06 -17.65
C HIS A 167 -3.43 0.86 -16.56
N ASP A 168 -4.26 0.34 -15.65
CA ASP A 168 -4.86 1.10 -14.55
C ASP A 168 -4.02 1.01 -13.25
N ARG A 169 -3.03 0.11 -13.19
CA ARG A 169 -2.27 -0.15 -11.96
C ARG A 169 -1.55 1.07 -11.41
N THR A 170 -0.97 1.89 -12.26
CA THR A 170 -0.30 3.11 -11.81
C THR A 170 -1.28 4.08 -11.13
N LEU A 171 -2.46 4.28 -11.72
CA LEU A 171 -3.50 5.13 -11.12
C LEU A 171 -4.05 4.53 -9.83
N TYR A 172 -4.33 3.22 -9.85
CA TYR A 172 -4.74 2.48 -8.66
C TYR A 172 -3.75 2.65 -7.51
N HIS A 173 -2.45 2.41 -7.76
CA HIS A 173 -1.43 2.53 -6.73
C HIS A 173 -1.24 3.97 -6.23
N ALA A 174 -1.30 4.95 -7.11
CA ALA A 174 -1.28 6.37 -6.75
C ALA A 174 -2.46 6.72 -5.81
N ALA A 175 -3.67 6.21 -6.10
CA ALA A 175 -4.82 6.42 -5.23
C ALA A 175 -4.61 5.82 -3.82
N LEU A 176 -4.04 4.62 -3.72
CA LEU A 176 -3.71 4.01 -2.44
C LEU A 176 -2.60 4.76 -1.70
N ALA A 177 -1.58 5.25 -2.41
CA ALA A 177 -0.53 6.07 -1.81
C ALA A 177 -1.10 7.36 -1.20
N VAL A 178 -2.04 8.02 -1.88
CA VAL A 178 -2.76 9.18 -1.33
C VAL A 178 -3.62 8.77 -0.13
N GLY A 179 -4.39 7.69 -0.24
CA GLY A 179 -5.31 7.26 0.82
C GLY A 179 -4.61 6.71 2.08
N SER A 180 -3.39 6.22 1.95
CA SER A 180 -2.64 5.59 3.05
C SER A 180 -1.39 6.39 3.43
N ASN A 181 -0.39 6.46 2.54
CA ASN A 181 0.92 7.03 2.89
C ASN A 181 0.83 8.53 3.19
N ALA A 182 0.14 9.30 2.33
CA ALA A 182 -0.05 10.72 2.56
C ALA A 182 -0.91 10.97 3.81
N THR A 183 -1.95 10.16 4.04
CA THR A 183 -2.77 10.23 5.26
C THR A 183 -1.91 10.03 6.52
N THR A 184 -1.02 9.03 6.53
CA THR A 184 -0.09 8.82 7.66
C THR A 184 0.80 10.04 7.90
N ALA A 185 1.36 10.64 6.84
CA ALA A 185 2.20 11.84 6.96
C ALA A 185 1.41 13.03 7.52
N VAL A 186 0.19 13.27 7.05
CA VAL A 186 -0.69 14.34 7.53
C VAL A 186 -1.07 14.14 9.01
N VAL A 187 -1.39 12.91 9.40
CA VAL A 187 -1.72 12.57 10.80
C VAL A 187 -0.51 12.73 11.70
N THR A 188 0.70 12.40 11.24
CA THR A 188 1.95 12.63 11.98
C THR A 188 2.18 14.11 12.20
N MET A 189 2.02 14.95 11.18
CA MET A 189 2.10 16.40 11.31
C MET A 189 1.06 16.92 12.33
N ALA A 190 -0.19 16.49 12.23
CA ALA A 190 -1.24 16.90 13.18
C ALA A 190 -0.91 16.47 14.62
N ARG A 191 -0.30 15.30 14.81
CA ARG A 191 0.21 14.83 16.12
C ARG A 191 1.26 15.79 16.68
N ASP A 192 2.21 16.22 15.86
CA ASP A 192 3.28 17.11 16.30
C ASP A 192 2.75 18.51 16.67
N LEU A 193 1.77 19.02 15.91
CA LEU A 193 1.07 20.28 16.25
C LEU A 193 0.32 20.18 17.59
N LEU A 194 -0.35 19.05 17.88
CA LEU A 194 -1.02 18.84 19.17
C LEU A 194 -0.04 18.76 20.33
N LEU A 195 1.11 18.11 20.15
CA LEU A 195 2.19 18.13 21.16
C LEU A 195 2.70 19.53 21.41
N GLY A 196 2.88 20.35 20.37
CA GLY A 196 3.24 21.76 20.49
C GLY A 196 2.19 22.60 21.20
N ALA A 197 0.92 22.25 21.07
CA ALA A 197 -0.18 22.87 21.83
C ALA A 197 -0.32 22.34 23.27
N GLY A 198 0.61 21.50 23.75
CA GLY A 198 0.62 20.98 25.13
C GLY A 198 -0.27 19.76 25.36
N ILE A 199 -0.75 19.08 24.31
CA ILE A 199 -1.54 17.86 24.42
C ILE A 199 -0.60 16.68 24.58
N GLU A 200 -0.57 16.05 25.75
CA GLU A 200 0.35 14.94 26.07
C GLU A 200 0.00 13.64 25.35
N ASP A 201 -1.30 13.37 25.11
CA ASP A 201 -1.79 12.20 24.39
C ASP A 201 -2.55 12.58 23.11
N PRO A 202 -1.85 12.92 22.02
CA PRO A 202 -2.49 13.24 20.74
C PRO A 202 -3.31 12.08 20.15
N ALA A 203 -2.96 10.83 20.47
CA ALA A 203 -3.65 9.66 19.92
C ALA A 203 -5.10 9.59 20.39
N ALA A 204 -5.39 9.96 21.63
CA ALA A 204 -6.75 10.01 22.16
C ALA A 204 -7.64 11.00 21.38
N PHE A 205 -7.07 12.10 20.88
CA PHE A 205 -7.79 13.09 20.05
C PHE A 205 -7.87 12.66 18.60
N LEU A 206 -6.73 12.25 18.01
CA LEU A 206 -6.64 11.97 16.56
C LEU A 206 -7.27 10.63 16.16
N GLY A 207 -7.18 9.61 17.00
CA GLY A 207 -7.66 8.28 16.65
C GLY A 207 -9.13 8.27 16.18
N PRO A 208 -10.09 8.68 17.03
CA PRO A 208 -11.50 8.74 16.65
C PRO A 208 -11.77 9.71 15.50
N LEU A 209 -11.14 10.90 15.53
CA LEU A 209 -11.34 11.95 14.53
C LEU A 209 -10.88 11.51 13.13
N VAL A 210 -9.66 10.98 13.02
CA VAL A 210 -9.08 10.53 11.75
C VAL A 210 -9.86 9.34 11.19
N THR A 211 -10.22 8.37 12.05
CA THR A 211 -11.02 7.22 11.64
C THR A 211 -12.36 7.65 11.05
N ALA A 212 -13.09 8.54 11.73
CA ALA A 212 -14.37 9.04 11.25
C ALA A 212 -14.23 9.85 9.94
N SER A 213 -13.17 10.67 9.83
CA SER A 213 -12.90 11.47 8.64
C SER A 213 -12.53 10.61 7.44
N ALA A 214 -11.65 9.61 7.63
CA ALA A 214 -11.24 8.69 6.57
C ALA A 214 -12.42 7.85 6.07
N MET A 215 -13.20 7.28 6.98
CA MET A 215 -14.41 6.51 6.62
C MET A 215 -15.47 7.39 5.95
N GLY A 216 -15.67 8.61 6.46
CA GLY A 216 -16.57 9.58 5.85
C GLY A 216 -16.17 9.92 4.41
N GLY A 217 -14.88 10.22 4.19
CA GLY A 217 -14.33 10.50 2.85
C GLY A 217 -14.46 9.31 1.90
N ALA A 218 -14.16 8.09 2.39
CA ALA A 218 -14.25 6.87 1.58
C ALA A 218 -15.70 6.51 1.17
N THR A 219 -16.70 6.78 2.02
CA THR A 219 -18.09 6.34 1.80
C THR A 219 -19.00 7.42 1.22
N ARG A 220 -18.76 8.70 1.55
CA ARG A 220 -19.62 9.83 1.19
C ARG A 220 -18.90 10.88 0.32
N GLY A 221 -17.59 10.73 0.12
CA GLY A 221 -16.82 11.69 -0.66
C GLY A 221 -16.89 13.10 -0.07
N VAL A 222 -17.15 14.08 -0.94
CA VAL A 222 -17.18 15.51 -0.58
C VAL A 222 -18.27 15.89 0.44
N ASP A 223 -19.32 15.08 0.56
CA ASP A 223 -20.42 15.32 1.53
C ASP A 223 -19.98 15.09 2.98
N ALA A 224 -18.86 14.40 3.17
CA ALA A 224 -18.27 14.24 4.51
C ALA A 224 -17.41 15.44 4.95
N LEU A 225 -17.13 16.36 4.04
CA LEU A 225 -16.20 17.46 4.28
C LEU A 225 -16.79 18.49 5.26
N THR A 226 -15.99 18.87 6.27
CA THR A 226 -16.34 19.84 7.30
C THR A 226 -15.17 20.83 7.52
N GLY A 227 -15.29 21.73 8.48
CA GLY A 227 -14.21 22.63 8.89
C GLY A 227 -14.29 24.03 8.27
N PRO A 228 -13.33 24.93 8.63
CA PRO A 228 -13.39 26.33 8.26
C PRO A 228 -13.28 26.55 6.75
N VAL A 229 -12.36 25.88 6.06
CA VAL A 229 -12.20 25.99 4.61
C VAL A 229 -13.50 25.56 3.90
N ARG A 230 -14.16 24.45 4.32
CA ARG A 230 -15.44 24.01 3.76
C ARG A 230 -16.54 25.04 3.92
N ARG A 231 -16.52 25.83 4.98
CA ARG A 231 -17.50 26.92 5.23
C ARG A 231 -17.11 28.26 4.61
N GLY A 232 -15.90 28.38 4.05
CA GLY A 232 -15.37 29.63 3.54
C GLY A 232 -15.04 30.63 4.64
N ASP A 233 -14.60 30.14 5.81
CA ASP A 233 -14.24 30.94 6.98
C ASP A 233 -12.76 31.36 6.90
N ALA A 234 -12.51 32.41 6.12
CA ALA A 234 -11.17 32.94 5.89
C ALA A 234 -10.51 33.47 7.15
N GLY A 235 -11.29 33.99 8.13
CA GLY A 235 -10.75 34.49 9.38
C GLY A 235 -10.11 33.39 10.25
N THR A 236 -10.79 32.25 10.38
CA THR A 236 -10.23 31.10 11.08
C THR A 236 -8.98 30.55 10.35
N VAL A 237 -9.00 30.53 9.01
CA VAL A 237 -7.84 30.09 8.22
C VAL A 237 -6.64 31.02 8.41
N ALA A 238 -6.86 32.34 8.41
CA ALA A 238 -5.80 33.33 8.71
C ALA A 238 -5.18 33.10 10.08
N GLY A 239 -6.02 32.96 11.12
CA GLY A 239 -5.53 32.69 12.47
C GLY A 239 -4.70 31.40 12.58
N HIS A 240 -5.07 30.35 11.85
CA HIS A 240 -4.24 29.13 11.79
C HIS A 240 -2.87 29.41 11.16
N LEU A 241 -2.83 30.16 10.05
CA LEU A 241 -1.59 30.48 9.34
C LEU A 241 -0.68 31.39 10.16
N ASP A 242 -1.25 32.39 10.85
CA ASP A 242 -0.51 33.31 11.73
C ASP A 242 0.16 32.53 12.87
N GLU A 243 -0.57 31.61 13.51
CA GLU A 243 -0.03 30.78 14.60
C GLU A 243 1.04 29.81 14.07
N LEU A 244 0.78 29.13 12.94
CA LEU A 244 1.76 28.23 12.33
C LEU A 244 3.04 28.96 11.94
N ALA A 245 2.94 30.19 11.40
CA ALA A 245 4.11 30.96 11.02
C ALA A 245 5.03 31.28 12.21
N VAL A 246 4.47 31.38 13.43
CA VAL A 246 5.22 31.63 14.66
C VAL A 246 5.74 30.31 15.27
N SER A 247 4.87 29.35 15.43
CA SER A 247 5.15 28.14 16.24
C SER A 247 5.72 26.97 15.43
N PHE A 248 5.34 26.84 14.13
CA PHE A 248 5.72 25.74 13.23
C PHE A 248 5.89 26.23 11.80
N PRO A 249 6.84 27.12 11.50
CA PRO A 249 6.97 27.74 10.18
C PRO A 249 7.15 26.72 9.03
N GLU A 250 7.78 25.56 9.30
CA GLU A 250 7.93 24.47 8.35
C GLU A 250 6.59 23.80 7.96
N ALA A 251 5.56 23.92 8.77
CA ALA A 251 4.24 23.36 8.53
C ALA A 251 3.36 24.24 7.62
N VAL A 252 3.69 25.52 7.46
CA VAL A 252 2.85 26.51 6.73
C VAL A 252 2.61 26.06 5.29
N GLY A 253 3.67 25.71 4.55
CA GLY A 253 3.55 25.28 3.15
C GLY A 253 2.66 24.04 2.98
N THR A 254 2.79 23.05 3.87
CA THR A 254 1.95 21.86 3.88
C THR A 254 0.49 22.21 4.22
N TYR A 255 0.27 23.06 5.22
CA TYR A 255 -1.07 23.50 5.58
C TYR A 255 -1.76 24.20 4.40
N VAL A 256 -1.08 25.11 3.70
CA VAL A 256 -1.59 25.79 2.50
C VAL A 256 -1.98 24.79 1.42
N ALA A 257 -1.10 23.83 1.11
CA ALA A 257 -1.37 22.81 0.09
C ALA A 257 -2.59 21.94 0.45
N LEU A 258 -2.72 21.54 1.70
CA LEU A 258 -3.89 20.77 2.18
C LEU A 258 -5.16 21.63 2.16
N ALA A 259 -5.10 22.90 2.55
CA ALA A 259 -6.22 23.82 2.50
C ALA A 259 -6.69 24.08 1.06
N ASP A 260 -5.78 24.16 0.08
CA ASP A 260 -6.11 24.25 -1.34
C ASP A 260 -6.88 22.99 -1.82
N LEU A 261 -6.41 21.80 -1.42
CA LEU A 261 -7.12 20.55 -1.74
C LEU A 261 -8.54 20.55 -1.14
N VAL A 262 -8.66 20.96 0.14
CA VAL A 262 -9.96 21.07 0.83
C VAL A 262 -10.84 22.10 0.12
N LEU A 263 -10.29 23.25 -0.31
CA LEU A 263 -11.04 24.29 -1.03
C LEU A 263 -11.56 23.80 -2.39
N LEU A 264 -10.76 23.05 -3.13
CA LEU A 264 -11.18 22.41 -4.38
C LEU A 264 -12.37 21.46 -4.15
N GLN A 265 -12.30 20.64 -3.11
CA GLN A 265 -13.39 19.72 -2.75
C GLN A 265 -14.63 20.48 -2.22
N ALA A 266 -14.42 21.58 -1.48
CA ALA A 266 -15.50 22.42 -0.97
C ALA A 266 -16.30 23.09 -2.11
N LEU A 267 -15.62 23.53 -3.17
CA LEU A 267 -16.28 24.05 -4.37
C LEU A 267 -17.13 22.96 -5.05
N ARG A 268 -16.62 21.75 -5.19
CA ARG A 268 -17.41 20.60 -5.70
C ARG A 268 -18.63 20.29 -4.85
N ALA A 269 -18.53 20.53 -3.52
CA ALA A 269 -19.61 20.39 -2.57
C ALA A 269 -20.52 21.63 -2.47
N GLY A 270 -20.40 22.61 -3.38
CA GLY A 270 -21.28 23.77 -3.49
C GLY A 270 -20.91 24.96 -2.58
N LEU A 271 -19.65 25.10 -2.16
CA LEU A 271 -19.19 26.35 -1.53
C LEU A 271 -19.36 27.53 -2.47
N ASP A 272 -19.90 28.64 -1.94
CA ASP A 272 -20.05 29.89 -2.71
C ASP A 272 -18.69 30.37 -3.27
N PRO A 273 -18.60 30.70 -4.57
CA PRO A 273 -17.34 31.10 -5.20
C PRO A 273 -16.70 32.36 -4.55
N GLY A 274 -17.49 33.33 -4.12
CA GLY A 274 -16.98 34.56 -3.49
C GLY A 274 -16.32 34.25 -2.14
N ARG A 275 -16.90 33.34 -1.35
CA ARG A 275 -16.30 32.85 -0.11
C ARG A 275 -15.03 32.04 -0.38
N ALA A 276 -15.06 31.20 -1.42
CA ALA A 276 -13.87 30.43 -1.84
C ALA A 276 -12.72 31.37 -2.25
N ASP A 277 -12.99 32.44 -2.99
CA ASP A 277 -11.97 33.41 -3.40
C ASP A 277 -11.38 34.17 -2.20
N THR A 278 -12.17 34.40 -1.17
CA THR A 278 -11.66 35.03 0.05
C THR A 278 -10.68 34.11 0.77
N VAL A 279 -11.01 32.83 0.94
CA VAL A 279 -10.09 31.82 1.50
C VAL A 279 -8.82 31.71 0.63
N ARG A 280 -8.97 31.65 -0.70
CA ARG A 280 -7.82 31.56 -1.62
C ARG A 280 -6.85 32.72 -1.45
N ARG A 281 -7.33 33.96 -1.37
CA ARG A 281 -6.48 35.13 -1.14
C ARG A 281 -5.73 35.04 0.20
N THR A 282 -6.38 34.53 1.24
CA THR A 282 -5.72 34.29 2.53
C THR A 282 -4.57 33.28 2.40
N LEU A 283 -4.79 32.17 1.67
CA LEU A 283 -3.75 31.17 1.43
C LEU A 283 -2.60 31.74 0.56
N ASP A 284 -2.92 32.50 -0.48
CA ASP A 284 -1.92 33.10 -1.39
C ASP A 284 -0.96 34.05 -0.68
N GLY A 285 -1.41 34.75 0.37
CA GLY A 285 -0.57 35.61 1.20
C GLY A 285 0.52 34.86 1.99
N HIS A 286 0.43 33.52 2.08
CA HIS A 286 1.35 32.67 2.84
C HIS A 286 2.06 31.63 1.95
N ARG A 287 1.95 31.74 0.62
CA ARG A 287 2.74 30.93 -0.32
C ARG A 287 4.17 31.45 -0.33
N THR A 288 5.14 30.61 0.04
CA THR A 288 6.58 30.88 -0.05
C THR A 288 7.13 30.46 -1.42
#